data_14f11fbbfe30e9e6673c2f2a2f1d345a
#
_entry.id   14f11fbbfe30e9e6673c2f2a2f1d345a
#
_cell.length_a   1.000
_cell.length_b   1.000
_cell.length_c   1.000
_cell.angle_alpha   90.00
_cell.angle_beta   90.00
_cell.angle_gamma   90.00
#
_symmetry.space_group_name_H-M   'P 1'
#
loop_
_entity.id
_entity.type
_entity.pdbx_description
1 polymer ?
#
loop_
_entity_poly.entity_id
_entity_poly.type
_entity_poly.pdbx_seq_one_letter_code
_entity_poly.pdbx_strand_id
1 'polypeptide(L)'
;MSDSGARSTKDAPRTSEDGRPFVEPPWSAPLDVERAIAALPGDTKISGMFLLAIVAGAKARGLVLPSARERYVAFNFYPVTDHGRLLVEAAQRFFPDRPIRQALRALGRAAPDAFLSSTLGRVTLGSTEGVHAAIAAMASAYELNLRPCRVAMTTSGSQWAVVRLEKVPYFIDSHHPGTFEGTLRFAGVKGSVLVAVRSPASADLLISWTP
;
A
#
# COMPACT_ATOMS: atom_id res chain seq x y z
N MET A 1 30.88 -4.14 -22.83
CA MET A 1 29.66 -4.95 -22.85
C MET A 1 29.56 -5.61 -21.48
N SER A 2 28.85 -4.94 -20.53
CA SER A 2 28.66 -5.45 -19.18
C SER A 2 27.42 -6.32 -19.18
N ASP A 3 27.64 -7.61 -18.97
CA ASP A 3 26.60 -8.62 -18.78
C ASP A 3 25.86 -8.32 -17.45
N SER A 4 24.78 -7.57 -17.53
CA SER A 4 23.86 -7.40 -16.39
C SER A 4 22.95 -8.63 -16.32
N GLY A 5 23.51 -9.77 -15.90
CA GLY A 5 22.76 -11.00 -15.71
C GLY A 5 21.53 -10.77 -14.86
N ALA A 6 20.36 -10.86 -15.48
CA ALA A 6 19.07 -10.74 -14.83
C ALA A 6 18.97 -11.80 -13.72
N ARG A 7 19.03 -11.36 -12.45
CA ARG A 7 18.90 -12.26 -11.30
C ARG A 7 17.49 -12.81 -11.25
N SER A 8 17.37 -14.14 -11.21
CA SER A 8 16.09 -14.87 -11.09
C SER A 8 15.47 -14.65 -9.70
N THR A 9 14.19 -15.02 -9.52
CA THR A 9 13.51 -15.03 -8.19
C THR A 9 14.26 -15.87 -7.15
N LYS A 10 15.09 -16.83 -7.59
CA LYS A 10 15.97 -17.62 -6.72
C LYS A 10 17.04 -16.79 -6.01
N ASP A 11 17.36 -15.61 -6.55
CA ASP A 11 18.38 -14.70 -6.01
C ASP A 11 17.76 -13.57 -5.17
N ALA A 12 16.46 -13.62 -4.87
CA ALA A 12 15.79 -12.64 -4.02
C ALA A 12 16.37 -12.69 -2.59
N PRO A 13 16.58 -11.53 -1.93
CA PRO A 13 17.14 -11.50 -0.59
C PRO A 13 16.18 -12.15 0.40
N ARG A 14 16.72 -12.89 1.38
CA ARG A 14 15.94 -13.49 2.48
C ARG A 14 15.77 -12.54 3.65
N THR A 15 16.63 -11.54 3.74
CA THR A 15 16.63 -10.52 4.80
C THR A 15 16.68 -9.13 4.18
N SER A 16 16.13 -8.17 4.90
CA SER A 16 16.31 -6.74 4.61
C SER A 16 17.77 -6.30 4.86
N GLU A 17 18.09 -5.10 4.48
CA GLU A 17 19.44 -4.53 4.63
C GLU A 17 19.91 -4.48 6.11
N ASP A 18 18.98 -4.32 7.04
CA ASP A 18 19.26 -4.36 8.50
C ASP A 18 19.18 -5.77 9.10
N GLY A 19 19.18 -6.82 8.28
CA GLY A 19 19.25 -8.22 8.69
C GLY A 19 17.91 -8.84 9.14
N ARG A 20 16.79 -8.14 9.02
CA ARG A 20 15.46 -8.67 9.40
C ARG A 20 14.95 -9.63 8.33
N PRO A 21 14.41 -10.80 8.72
CA PRO A 21 13.86 -11.73 7.75
C PRO A 21 12.61 -11.15 7.07
N PHE A 22 12.48 -11.39 5.78
CA PHE A 22 11.24 -11.20 5.07
C PHE A 22 10.28 -12.34 5.38
N VAL A 23 9.14 -12.03 5.96
CA VAL A 23 8.14 -12.99 6.39
C VAL A 23 6.78 -12.72 5.74
N GLU A 24 5.95 -13.73 5.64
CA GLU A 24 4.57 -13.52 5.23
C GLU A 24 3.85 -12.66 6.27
N PRO A 25 3.11 -11.62 5.84
CA PRO A 25 2.36 -10.79 6.76
C PRO A 25 1.35 -11.62 7.60
N PRO A 26 1.14 -11.27 8.87
CA PRO A 26 0.34 -12.08 9.80
C PRO A 26 -1.17 -11.88 9.56
N TRP A 27 -1.68 -12.38 8.45
CA TRP A 27 -3.04 -12.10 7.95
C TRP A 27 -4.17 -12.45 8.92
N SER A 28 -3.99 -13.46 9.74
CA SER A 28 -4.98 -13.92 10.72
C SER A 28 -4.75 -13.41 12.13
N ALA A 29 -3.63 -12.73 12.38
CA ALA A 29 -3.34 -12.19 13.70
C ALA A 29 -4.31 -11.06 14.06
N PRO A 30 -4.73 -10.96 15.32
CA PRO A 30 -5.56 -9.85 15.78
C PRO A 30 -4.84 -8.51 15.59
N LEU A 31 -5.62 -7.46 15.37
CA LEU A 31 -5.14 -6.08 15.29
C LEU A 31 -5.94 -5.24 16.28
N ASP A 32 -5.26 -4.63 17.22
CA ASP A 32 -5.85 -3.60 18.06
C ASP A 32 -5.98 -2.30 17.24
N VAL A 33 -7.15 -2.14 16.67
CA VAL A 33 -7.47 -1.04 15.74
C VAL A 33 -7.43 0.30 16.42
N GLU A 34 -8.00 0.41 17.63
CA GLU A 34 -8.05 1.68 18.37
C GLU A 34 -6.64 2.15 18.73
N ARG A 35 -5.80 1.24 19.20
CA ARG A 35 -4.40 1.51 19.49
C ARG A 35 -3.63 1.89 18.21
N ALA A 36 -3.88 1.21 17.09
CA ALA A 36 -3.24 1.51 15.82
C ALA A 36 -3.60 2.90 15.31
N ILE A 37 -4.88 3.31 15.43
CA ILE A 37 -5.35 4.65 15.05
C ILE A 37 -4.80 5.70 16.02
N ALA A 38 -4.82 5.44 17.33
CA ALA A 38 -4.31 6.36 18.33
C ALA A 38 -2.80 6.62 18.21
N ALA A 39 -2.06 5.66 17.66
CA ALA A 39 -0.62 5.77 17.41
C ALA A 39 -0.25 6.53 16.13
N LEU A 40 -1.24 6.98 15.33
CA LEU A 40 -0.99 7.72 14.11
C LEU A 40 -0.43 9.12 14.42
N PRO A 41 0.66 9.55 13.75
CA PRO A 41 1.25 10.85 13.98
C PRO A 41 0.29 11.98 13.61
N GLY A 42 0.14 12.98 14.47
CA GLY A 42 -0.77 14.11 14.28
C GLY A 42 -0.36 15.06 13.15
N ASP A 43 0.92 15.07 12.78
CA ASP A 43 1.50 15.90 11.72
C ASP A 43 1.41 15.25 10.33
N THR A 44 1.13 13.94 10.26
CA THR A 44 1.02 13.23 9.00
C THR A 44 -0.32 13.52 8.32
N LYS A 45 -0.25 13.85 7.04
CA LYS A 45 -1.41 14.21 6.21
C LYS A 45 -1.45 13.37 4.95
N ILE A 46 -2.68 13.12 4.48
CA ILE A 46 -2.95 12.36 3.25
C ILE A 46 -3.85 13.17 2.31
N SER A 47 -3.64 13.00 1.00
CA SER A 47 -4.47 13.62 -0.02
C SER A 47 -5.93 13.16 0.06
N GLY A 48 -6.85 14.10 -0.08
CA GLY A 48 -8.31 13.84 -0.08
C GLY A 48 -8.78 12.88 -1.17
N MET A 49 -7.99 12.69 -2.20
CA MET A 49 -8.26 11.73 -3.26
C MET A 49 -8.44 10.30 -2.72
N PHE A 50 -7.61 9.88 -1.75
CA PHE A 50 -7.71 8.54 -1.16
C PHE A 50 -8.94 8.39 -0.26
N LEU A 51 -9.30 9.46 0.47
CA LEU A 51 -10.53 9.48 1.25
C LEU A 51 -11.77 9.40 0.34
N LEU A 52 -11.76 10.16 -0.75
CA LEU A 52 -12.82 10.12 -1.77
C LEU A 52 -12.95 8.75 -2.42
N ALA A 53 -11.85 8.05 -2.70
CA ALA A 53 -11.88 6.71 -3.27
C ALA A 53 -12.57 5.70 -2.34
N ILE A 54 -12.31 5.77 -1.03
CA ILE A 54 -12.97 4.92 -0.03
C ILE A 54 -14.47 5.24 0.05
N VAL A 55 -14.82 6.52 0.14
CA VAL A 55 -16.23 6.97 0.22
C VAL A 55 -16.99 6.58 -1.06
N ALA A 56 -16.40 6.76 -2.23
CA ALA A 56 -16.99 6.33 -3.50
C ALA A 56 -17.18 4.81 -3.56
N GLY A 57 -16.20 4.04 -3.08
CA GLY A 57 -16.29 2.59 -2.97
C GLY A 57 -17.41 2.12 -2.03
N ALA A 58 -17.65 2.83 -0.93
CA ALA A 58 -18.77 2.57 -0.02
C ALA A 58 -20.11 2.90 -0.69
N LYS A 59 -20.22 4.07 -1.31
CA LYS A 59 -21.43 4.50 -2.02
C LYS A 59 -21.82 3.52 -3.14
N ALA A 60 -20.84 3.02 -3.90
CA ALA A 60 -21.09 2.03 -4.94
C ALA A 60 -21.64 0.69 -4.41
N ARG A 61 -21.48 0.43 -3.11
CA ARG A 61 -22.02 -0.75 -2.39
C ARG A 61 -23.29 -0.45 -1.59
N GLY A 62 -23.84 0.76 -1.68
CA GLY A 62 -24.97 1.20 -0.88
C GLY A 62 -24.65 1.34 0.61
N LEU A 63 -23.36 1.50 0.97
CA LEU A 63 -22.92 1.60 2.36
C LEU A 63 -22.63 3.05 2.74
N VAL A 64 -22.91 3.38 4.00
CA VAL A 64 -22.56 4.66 4.62
C VAL A 64 -21.36 4.43 5.54
N LEU A 65 -20.42 5.37 5.54
CA LEU A 65 -19.28 5.39 6.45
C LEU A 65 -19.49 6.54 7.45
N PRO A 66 -19.93 6.28 8.69
CA PRO A 66 -20.18 7.33 9.70
C PRO A 66 -18.99 8.20 10.02
N SER A 67 -17.75 7.68 9.90
CA SER A 67 -16.53 8.47 10.10
C SER A 67 -16.17 9.39 8.93
N ALA A 68 -16.89 9.28 7.80
CA ALA A 68 -16.64 10.16 6.67
C ALA A 68 -17.10 11.60 6.97
N ARG A 69 -16.28 12.56 6.57
CA ARG A 69 -16.72 13.96 6.57
C ARG A 69 -17.78 14.17 5.48
N GLU A 70 -18.61 15.19 5.65
CA GLU A 70 -19.61 15.59 4.67
C GLU A 70 -18.98 15.84 3.28
N ARG A 71 -17.75 16.39 3.25
CA ARG A 71 -17.04 16.73 2.02
C ARG A 71 -15.54 16.54 2.13
N TYR A 72 -14.94 15.91 1.12
CA TYR A 72 -13.51 15.92 0.85
C TYR A 72 -13.22 16.60 -0.48
N VAL A 73 -12.04 17.25 -0.58
CA VAL A 73 -11.54 17.86 -1.83
C VAL A 73 -10.27 17.10 -2.24
N ALA A 74 -10.22 16.62 -3.47
CA ALA A 74 -9.20 15.67 -3.95
C ALA A 74 -7.75 16.08 -3.67
N PHE A 75 -7.42 17.35 -3.90
CA PHE A 75 -6.06 17.87 -3.76
C PHE A 75 -5.75 18.52 -2.41
N ASN A 76 -6.71 18.57 -1.50
CA ASN A 76 -6.49 19.00 -0.14
C ASN A 76 -5.88 17.87 0.69
N PHE A 77 -5.08 18.24 1.70
CA PHE A 77 -4.49 17.28 2.63
C PHE A 77 -5.28 17.25 3.93
N TYR A 78 -5.54 16.05 4.42
CA TYR A 78 -6.31 15.77 5.63
C TYR A 78 -5.46 14.99 6.63
N PRO A 79 -5.78 15.02 7.93
CA PRO A 79 -5.11 14.19 8.92
C PRO A 79 -5.13 12.71 8.52
N VAL A 80 -4.01 12.02 8.67
CA VAL A 80 -3.93 10.59 8.35
C VAL A 80 -4.86 9.75 9.24
N THR A 81 -5.22 10.25 10.42
CA THR A 81 -6.21 9.63 11.31
C THR A 81 -7.58 9.49 10.67
N ASP A 82 -8.02 10.47 9.86
CA ASP A 82 -9.28 10.38 9.12
C ASP A 82 -9.24 9.21 8.14
N HIS A 83 -8.12 9.07 7.42
CA HIS A 83 -7.94 7.96 6.47
C HIS A 83 -7.87 6.61 7.18
N GLY A 84 -7.14 6.52 8.29
CA GLY A 84 -7.04 5.30 9.09
C GLY A 84 -8.41 4.82 9.57
N ARG A 85 -9.24 5.73 10.10
CA ARG A 85 -10.62 5.42 10.51
C ARG A 85 -11.48 4.94 9.35
N LEU A 86 -11.45 5.66 8.22
CA LEU A 86 -12.20 5.27 7.03
C LEU A 86 -11.75 3.91 6.47
N LEU A 87 -10.45 3.61 6.46
CA LEU A 87 -9.94 2.31 6.03
C LEU A 87 -10.46 1.18 6.90
N VAL A 88 -10.42 1.35 8.23
CA VAL A 88 -10.92 0.34 9.17
C VAL A 88 -12.41 0.14 9.00
N GLU A 89 -13.17 1.22 8.98
CA GLU A 89 -14.62 1.15 8.81
C GLU A 89 -15.00 0.50 7.47
N ALA A 90 -14.34 0.88 6.37
CA ALA A 90 -14.54 0.27 5.08
C ALA A 90 -14.15 -1.22 5.08
N ALA A 91 -13.03 -1.58 5.73
CA ALA A 91 -12.59 -2.97 5.84
C ALA A 91 -13.66 -3.83 6.52
N GLN A 92 -14.19 -3.38 7.65
CA GLN A 92 -15.22 -4.08 8.41
C GLN A 92 -16.55 -4.20 7.65
N ARG A 93 -16.94 -3.14 6.92
CA ARG A 93 -18.23 -3.11 6.18
C ARG A 93 -18.17 -3.82 4.83
N PHE A 94 -17.03 -3.78 4.14
CA PHE A 94 -16.90 -4.43 2.83
C PHE A 94 -16.60 -5.92 2.96
N PHE A 95 -16.01 -6.33 4.08
CA PHE A 95 -15.56 -7.71 4.32
C PHE A 95 -15.87 -8.15 5.76
N PRO A 96 -17.16 -8.21 6.15
CA PRO A 96 -17.57 -8.45 7.54
C PRO A 96 -17.08 -9.80 8.08
N ASP A 97 -16.93 -10.80 7.22
CA ASP A 97 -16.54 -12.16 7.59
C ASP A 97 -15.02 -12.40 7.59
N ARG A 98 -14.21 -11.34 7.32
CA ARG A 98 -12.75 -11.47 7.26
C ARG A 98 -12.07 -10.92 8.50
N PRO A 99 -10.98 -11.55 8.97
CA PRO A 99 -10.08 -10.90 9.91
C PRO A 99 -9.66 -9.53 9.41
N ILE A 100 -9.58 -8.56 10.32
CA ILE A 100 -9.36 -7.14 9.94
C ILE A 100 -8.11 -6.92 9.07
N ARG A 101 -7.01 -7.65 9.32
CA ARG A 101 -5.79 -7.57 8.50
C ARG A 101 -6.02 -8.04 7.06
N GLN A 102 -6.80 -9.10 6.87
CA GLN A 102 -7.17 -9.60 5.54
C GLN A 102 -8.09 -8.61 4.82
N ALA A 103 -9.01 -7.98 5.53
CA ALA A 103 -9.90 -6.97 4.98
C ALA A 103 -9.12 -5.71 4.56
N LEU A 104 -8.17 -5.25 5.39
CA LEU A 104 -7.26 -4.15 5.06
C LEU A 104 -6.37 -4.47 3.85
N ARG A 105 -5.85 -5.70 3.78
CA ARG A 105 -5.12 -6.18 2.59
C ARG A 105 -5.98 -6.13 1.33
N ALA A 106 -7.24 -6.57 1.43
CA ALA A 106 -8.16 -6.53 0.28
C ALA A 106 -8.43 -5.10 -0.20
N LEU A 107 -8.56 -4.13 0.73
CA LEU A 107 -8.64 -2.70 0.39
C LEU A 107 -7.34 -2.20 -0.25
N GLY A 108 -6.19 -2.58 0.28
CA GLY A 108 -4.89 -2.26 -0.31
C GLY A 108 -4.79 -2.76 -1.75
N ARG A 109 -5.22 -4.00 -2.02
CA ARG A 109 -5.24 -4.56 -3.38
C ARG A 109 -6.12 -3.80 -4.37
N ALA A 110 -7.15 -3.12 -3.89
CA ALA A 110 -8.02 -2.29 -4.72
C ALA A 110 -7.48 -0.85 -4.90
N ALA A 111 -6.53 -0.42 -4.08
CA ALA A 111 -6.03 0.95 -4.09
C ALA A 111 -5.38 1.38 -5.42
N PRO A 112 -4.55 0.56 -6.11
CA PRO A 112 -4.01 0.91 -7.42
C PRO A 112 -5.09 1.19 -8.46
N ASP A 113 -6.14 0.38 -8.53
CA ASP A 113 -7.25 0.60 -9.47
C ASP A 113 -7.98 1.91 -9.18
N ALA A 114 -8.23 2.21 -7.90
CA ALA A 114 -8.87 3.46 -7.48
C ALA A 114 -7.97 4.69 -7.76
N PHE A 115 -6.64 4.55 -7.58
CA PHE A 115 -5.69 5.60 -7.91
C PHE A 115 -5.63 5.84 -9.41
N LEU A 116 -5.56 4.79 -10.23
CA LEU A 116 -5.52 4.87 -11.68
C LEU A 116 -6.77 5.50 -12.30
N SER A 117 -7.94 5.30 -11.70
CA SER A 117 -9.16 5.97 -12.13
C SER A 117 -9.11 7.50 -11.96
N SER A 118 -8.20 7.99 -11.12
CA SER A 118 -7.95 9.43 -10.93
C SER A 118 -7.13 10.02 -12.08
N THR A 119 -7.26 11.32 -12.31
CA THR A 119 -6.44 12.04 -13.31
C THR A 119 -4.94 11.92 -13.02
N LEU A 120 -4.55 12.09 -11.76
CA LEU A 120 -3.15 11.99 -11.33
C LEU A 120 -2.61 10.56 -11.54
N GLY A 121 -3.39 9.55 -11.17
CA GLY A 121 -2.99 8.15 -11.33
C GLY A 121 -2.76 7.78 -12.79
N ARG A 122 -3.63 8.22 -13.69
CA ARG A 122 -3.48 7.97 -15.14
C ARG A 122 -2.22 8.61 -15.70
N VAL A 123 -1.87 9.81 -15.26
CA VAL A 123 -0.62 10.48 -15.68
C VAL A 123 0.61 9.77 -15.11
N THR A 124 0.55 9.32 -13.84
CA THR A 124 1.71 8.72 -13.15
C THR A 124 1.94 7.26 -13.53
N LEU A 125 0.87 6.45 -13.68
CA LEU A 125 0.98 5.01 -13.92
C LEU A 125 0.60 4.59 -15.35
N GLY A 126 -0.17 5.39 -16.05
CA GLY A 126 -0.69 5.02 -17.38
C GLY A 126 0.36 4.90 -18.48
N SER A 127 1.55 5.46 -18.28
CA SER A 127 2.70 5.41 -19.21
C SER A 127 3.81 4.45 -18.78
N THR A 128 3.61 3.66 -17.71
CA THR A 128 4.65 2.77 -17.18
C THR A 128 4.65 1.43 -17.90
N GLU A 129 5.78 1.09 -18.50
CA GLU A 129 6.00 -0.23 -19.10
C GLU A 129 6.77 -1.14 -18.12
N GLY A 130 6.18 -2.32 -17.86
CA GLY A 130 6.79 -3.36 -17.04
C GLY A 130 6.60 -3.20 -15.52
N VAL A 131 6.88 -4.29 -14.82
CA VAL A 131 6.58 -4.44 -13.39
C VAL A 131 7.40 -3.49 -12.52
N HIS A 132 8.70 -3.34 -12.81
CA HIS A 132 9.56 -2.43 -12.03
C HIS A 132 9.10 -0.98 -12.14
N ALA A 133 8.70 -0.54 -13.34
CA ALA A 133 8.20 0.82 -13.53
C ALA A 133 6.87 1.03 -12.79
N ALA A 134 5.97 0.05 -12.76
CA ALA A 134 4.73 0.11 -12.00
C ALA A 134 4.99 0.19 -10.48
N ILE A 135 5.95 -0.59 -9.95
CA ILE A 135 6.35 -0.53 -8.55
C ILE A 135 6.94 0.84 -8.20
N ALA A 136 7.86 1.37 -9.04
CA ALA A 136 8.47 2.67 -8.83
C ALA A 136 7.43 3.82 -8.89
N ALA A 137 6.50 3.76 -9.84
CA ALA A 137 5.42 4.72 -9.95
C ALA A 137 4.49 4.69 -8.72
N MET A 138 4.18 3.50 -8.19
CA MET A 138 3.41 3.37 -6.95
C MET A 138 4.18 3.96 -5.77
N ALA A 139 5.49 3.73 -5.65
CA ALA A 139 6.32 4.36 -4.62
C ALA A 139 6.27 5.89 -4.69
N SER A 140 6.40 6.46 -5.89
CA SER A 140 6.25 7.91 -6.10
C SER A 140 4.85 8.43 -5.75
N ALA A 141 3.81 7.62 -6.03
CA ALA A 141 2.44 7.98 -5.66
C ALA A 141 2.25 8.13 -4.14
N TYR A 142 2.95 7.33 -3.32
CA TYR A 142 2.95 7.52 -1.87
C TYR A 142 3.50 8.89 -1.49
N GLU A 143 4.68 9.26 -1.98
CA GLU A 143 5.34 10.54 -1.62
C GLU A 143 4.54 11.77 -2.06
N LEU A 144 3.82 11.68 -3.17
CA LEU A 144 2.93 12.75 -3.63
C LEU A 144 1.70 12.94 -2.73
N ASN A 145 1.22 11.86 -2.12
CA ASN A 145 -0.10 11.83 -1.49
C ASN A 145 -0.09 11.63 0.03
N LEU A 146 1.02 11.24 0.62
CA LEU A 146 1.20 11.05 2.06
C LEU A 146 2.42 11.86 2.54
N ARG A 147 2.26 12.70 3.56
CA ARG A 147 3.33 13.62 4.03
C ARG A 147 3.36 13.70 5.56
N PRO A 148 4.56 13.59 6.18
CA PRO A 148 5.82 13.20 5.54
C PRO A 148 5.88 11.68 5.33
N CYS A 149 6.36 11.22 4.19
CA CYS A 149 6.76 9.82 3.99
C CYS A 149 7.90 9.73 2.99
N ARG A 150 8.59 8.60 2.99
CA ARG A 150 9.53 8.22 1.94
C ARG A 150 9.26 6.78 1.54
N VAL A 151 9.08 6.56 0.25
CA VAL A 151 8.85 5.24 -0.32
C VAL A 151 9.73 5.09 -1.56
N ALA A 152 10.65 4.15 -1.51
CA ALA A 152 11.62 3.98 -2.60
C ALA A 152 11.92 2.50 -2.86
N MET A 153 12.09 2.14 -4.11
CA MET A 153 12.69 0.88 -4.49
C MET A 153 14.20 0.95 -4.24
N THR A 154 14.70 0.12 -3.32
CA THR A 154 16.11 0.17 -2.86
C THR A 154 17.01 -0.77 -3.63
N THR A 155 16.48 -1.92 -4.02
CA THR A 155 17.21 -2.92 -4.82
C THR A 155 16.23 -3.79 -5.61
N SER A 156 16.68 -4.39 -6.70
CA SER A 156 15.83 -5.22 -7.54
C SER A 156 16.64 -6.27 -8.32
N GLY A 157 15.97 -7.33 -8.73
CA GLY A 157 16.42 -8.31 -9.72
C GLY A 157 15.41 -8.44 -10.85
N SER A 158 15.50 -9.47 -11.68
CA SER A 158 14.62 -9.62 -12.84
C SER A 158 13.15 -9.84 -12.47
N GLN A 159 12.87 -10.51 -11.35
CA GLN A 159 11.53 -10.91 -10.93
C GLN A 159 11.26 -10.61 -9.45
N TRP A 160 11.98 -9.64 -8.91
CA TRP A 160 11.76 -9.16 -7.54
C TRP A 160 12.26 -7.73 -7.38
N ALA A 161 11.71 -7.04 -6.38
CA ALA A 161 12.16 -5.72 -5.92
C ALA A 161 11.98 -5.61 -4.41
N VAL A 162 12.83 -4.83 -3.75
CA VAL A 162 12.64 -4.41 -2.37
C VAL A 162 12.22 -2.96 -2.37
N VAL A 163 11.09 -2.69 -1.73
CA VAL A 163 10.57 -1.33 -1.52
C VAL A 163 10.64 -1.00 -0.05
N ARG A 164 11.33 0.07 0.28
CA ARG A 164 11.42 0.63 1.63
C ARG A 164 10.31 1.64 1.87
N LEU A 165 9.58 1.44 2.95
CA LEU A 165 8.56 2.36 3.46
C LEU A 165 9.11 3.04 4.71
N GLU A 166 9.16 4.37 4.75
CA GLU A 166 9.57 5.16 5.91
C GLU A 166 8.52 6.23 6.21
N LYS A 167 8.15 6.39 7.48
CA LYS A 167 7.10 7.31 7.92
C LYS A 167 5.75 7.05 7.23
N VAL A 168 5.43 5.78 7.02
CA VAL A 168 4.13 5.33 6.50
C VAL A 168 3.36 4.73 7.68
N PRO A 169 2.56 5.52 8.40
CA PRO A 169 2.25 5.32 9.81
C PRO A 169 1.10 4.36 10.09
N TYR A 170 0.55 3.62 9.11
CA TYR A 170 -0.63 2.77 9.37
C TYR A 170 -0.58 1.45 8.60
N PHE A 171 -1.01 0.40 9.29
CA PHE A 171 -1.25 -0.93 8.70
C PHE A 171 -0.12 -1.44 7.81
N ILE A 172 1.12 -1.23 8.29
CA ILE A 172 2.36 -1.48 7.55
C ILE A 172 2.52 -2.94 7.10
N ASP A 173 1.92 -3.86 7.84
CA ASP A 173 1.95 -5.30 7.62
C ASP A 173 0.65 -5.87 7.04
N SER A 174 -0.25 -5.03 6.56
CA SER A 174 -1.55 -5.46 6.02
C SER A 174 -1.97 -4.66 4.79
N HIS A 175 -2.34 -3.40 4.93
CA HIS A 175 -2.82 -2.57 3.82
C HIS A 175 -1.74 -2.38 2.74
N HIS A 176 -0.52 -2.01 3.13
CA HIS A 176 0.55 -1.69 2.18
C HIS A 176 1.08 -2.89 1.39
N PRO A 177 1.31 -4.08 1.99
CA PRO A 177 1.57 -5.29 1.20
C PRO A 177 0.45 -5.54 0.17
N GLY A 178 -0.81 -5.35 0.57
CA GLY A 178 -1.94 -5.43 -0.35
C GLY A 178 -1.85 -4.45 -1.51
N THR A 179 -1.43 -3.20 -1.27
CA THR A 179 -1.27 -2.19 -2.33
C THR A 179 -0.26 -2.64 -3.38
N PHE A 180 0.89 -3.20 -2.98
CA PHE A 180 1.87 -3.71 -3.94
C PHE A 180 1.43 -5.00 -4.64
N GLU A 181 0.64 -5.87 -3.98
CA GLU A 181 -0.03 -6.98 -4.67
C GLU A 181 -1.02 -6.49 -5.73
N GLY A 182 -1.76 -5.42 -5.45
CA GLY A 182 -2.62 -4.75 -6.42
C GLY A 182 -1.83 -4.15 -7.59
N THR A 183 -0.64 -3.59 -7.31
CA THR A 183 0.26 -3.07 -8.34
C THR A 183 0.77 -4.17 -9.27
N LEU A 184 1.12 -5.35 -8.71
CA LEU A 184 1.49 -6.52 -9.54
C LEU A 184 0.33 -6.96 -10.44
N ARG A 185 -0.89 -7.04 -9.88
CA ARG A 185 -2.09 -7.36 -10.67
C ARG A 185 -2.32 -6.34 -11.79
N PHE A 186 -2.15 -5.05 -11.52
CA PHE A 186 -2.24 -3.99 -12.52
C PHE A 186 -1.20 -4.18 -13.62
N ALA A 187 0.03 -4.55 -13.29
CA ALA A 187 1.09 -4.86 -14.25
C ALA A 187 0.88 -6.20 -14.99
N GLY A 188 -0.25 -6.91 -14.77
CA GLY A 188 -0.60 -8.14 -15.46
C GLY A 188 0.15 -9.39 -14.99
N VAL A 189 0.83 -9.34 -13.83
CA VAL A 189 1.62 -10.47 -13.33
C VAL A 189 1.06 -11.02 -12.02
N LYS A 190 1.39 -12.29 -11.73
CA LYS A 190 1.12 -12.92 -10.44
C LYS A 190 2.36 -12.80 -9.55
N GLY A 191 2.14 -12.56 -8.26
CA GLY A 191 3.25 -12.46 -7.32
C GLY A 191 2.81 -12.38 -5.88
N SER A 192 3.80 -12.20 -5.01
CA SER A 192 3.61 -12.13 -3.55
C SER A 192 4.44 -10.98 -2.96
N VAL A 193 4.04 -10.56 -1.78
CA VAL A 193 4.73 -9.54 -1.00
C VAL A 193 5.02 -10.08 0.39
N LEU A 194 6.30 -10.15 0.73
CA LEU A 194 6.77 -10.43 2.09
C LEU A 194 7.15 -9.12 2.78
N VAL A 195 7.14 -9.09 4.10
CA VAL A 195 7.41 -7.89 4.89
C VAL A 195 8.50 -8.12 5.94
N ALA A 196 9.40 -7.16 6.07
CA ALA A 196 10.31 -7.02 7.19
C ALA A 196 9.96 -5.72 7.94
N VAL A 197 9.15 -5.84 9.00
CA VAL A 197 8.69 -4.69 9.79
C VAL A 197 9.84 -4.14 10.62
N ARG A 198 10.13 -2.85 10.48
CA ARG A 198 11.19 -2.13 11.20
C ARG A 198 10.63 -1.34 12.39
N SER A 199 9.45 -0.76 12.20
CA SER A 199 8.71 -0.03 13.24
C SER A 199 7.21 0.01 12.84
N PRO A 200 6.31 0.52 13.69
CA PRO A 200 4.91 0.71 13.32
C PRO A 200 4.68 1.58 12.07
N ALA A 201 5.69 2.37 11.67
CA ALA A 201 5.62 3.28 10.52
C ALA A 201 6.70 3.03 9.46
N SER A 202 7.42 1.91 9.53
CA SER A 202 8.50 1.62 8.58
C SER A 202 8.66 0.12 8.37
N ALA A 203 8.80 -0.28 7.10
CA ALA A 203 9.07 -1.67 6.71
C ALA A 203 9.84 -1.72 5.40
N ASP A 204 10.50 -2.83 5.14
CA ASP A 204 10.93 -3.21 3.81
C ASP A 204 9.96 -4.28 3.26
N LEU A 205 9.52 -4.13 2.04
CA LEU A 205 8.66 -5.07 1.34
C LEU A 205 9.47 -5.77 0.24
N LEU A 206 9.57 -7.09 0.30
CA LEU A 206 10.07 -7.91 -0.81
C LEU A 206 8.90 -8.30 -1.70
N ILE A 207 8.90 -7.77 -2.90
CA ILE A 207 7.89 -7.99 -3.93
C ILE A 207 8.49 -8.95 -4.95
N SER A 208 7.86 -10.09 -5.18
CA SER A 208 8.31 -11.11 -6.13
C SER A 208 7.18 -11.46 -7.08
N TRP A 209 7.51 -11.74 -8.35
CA TRP A 209 6.51 -12.08 -9.36
C TRP A 209 7.03 -13.13 -10.35
N THR A 210 6.07 -13.73 -11.05
CA THR A 210 6.31 -14.58 -12.20
C THR A 210 5.73 -13.93 -13.45
N PRO A 211 6.39 -14.11 -14.61
CA PRO A 211 5.88 -13.61 -15.89
C PRO A 211 4.49 -14.11 -16.21
#